data_8683166a0c57729cd5565f8278ccae34
#
_entry.id   8683166a0c57729cd5565f8278ccae34
#
_cell.length_a   1.000
_cell.length_b   1.000
_cell.length_c   1.000
_cell.angle_alpha   90.00
_cell.angle_beta   90.00
_cell.angle_gamma   90.00
#
_symmetry.space_group_name_H-M   'P 1'
#
loop_
_entity.id
_entity.type
_entity.pdbx_description
1 polymer ?
#
loop_
_entity_poly.entity_id
_entity_poly.type
_entity_poly.pdbx_seq_one_letter_code
_entity_poly.pdbx_strand_id
1 'polypeptide(L)'
;MPSPLRPSPPRGSSHPASMGVRPAWRHAVWGALLGTSMAMVVWAPARWLAWGVHEISQGQVQWLNPHGTVWQGSAQLRLSGGEGSRDPQALTGRFHWTLTPTLNGVRWGWQADCCMAQAASVQLSLGWGTQQLRVSDHASVWPAALLTGLGAPWNTLQTEGQLR
;
A
#
# COMPACT_ATOMS: atom_id res chain seq x y z
N MET A 1 -84.51 -46.08 16.80
CA MET A 1 -83.16 -46.33 17.35
C MET A 1 -82.19 -45.41 16.62
N PRO A 2 -81.60 -44.40 17.28
CA PRO A 2 -80.64 -43.55 16.66
C PRO A 2 -79.24 -44.16 16.75
N SER A 3 -78.52 -44.17 15.63
CA SER A 3 -77.14 -44.65 15.53
C SER A 3 -76.14 -43.70 16.23
N PRO A 4 -75.13 -44.23 16.93
CA PRO A 4 -74.18 -43.41 17.62
C PRO A 4 -73.20 -42.76 16.64
N LEU A 5 -72.95 -41.42 16.80
CA LEU A 5 -72.00 -40.66 16.08
C LEU A 5 -70.56 -41.09 16.47
N ARG A 6 -69.80 -41.47 15.47
CA ARG A 6 -68.36 -41.80 15.60
C ARG A 6 -67.54 -40.52 15.81
N PRO A 7 -66.74 -40.45 16.86
CA PRO A 7 -65.85 -39.27 17.03
C PRO A 7 -64.76 -39.25 15.97
N SER A 8 -64.53 -38.08 15.38
CA SER A 8 -63.44 -37.80 14.41
C SER A 8 -62.11 -37.91 15.10
N PRO A 9 -61.06 -38.46 14.43
CA PRO A 9 -59.70 -38.49 15.00
C PRO A 9 -59.07 -37.05 15.07
N PRO A 10 -58.26 -36.79 16.08
CA PRO A 10 -57.61 -35.48 16.23
C PRO A 10 -56.69 -35.21 15.02
N ARG A 11 -56.85 -34.03 14.44
CA ARG A 11 -55.92 -33.52 13.41
C ARG A 11 -54.57 -33.44 14.03
N GLY A 12 -53.62 -34.25 13.56
CA GLY A 12 -52.23 -34.16 13.91
C GLY A 12 -51.70 -32.79 13.54
N SER A 13 -51.28 -32.04 14.54
CA SER A 13 -50.49 -30.82 14.34
C SER A 13 -49.16 -31.20 13.73
N SER A 14 -49.02 -30.97 12.44
CA SER A 14 -47.69 -31.01 11.78
C SER A 14 -46.84 -29.89 12.34
N HIS A 15 -45.98 -30.22 13.30
CA HIS A 15 -44.92 -29.33 13.67
C HIS A 15 -44.04 -29.13 12.42
N PRO A 16 -43.81 -27.88 11.99
CA PRO A 16 -42.78 -27.63 10.99
C PRO A 16 -41.47 -28.12 11.56
N ALA A 17 -40.83 -29.07 10.87
CA ALA A 17 -39.47 -29.48 11.17
C ALA A 17 -38.62 -28.23 11.17
N SER A 18 -38.10 -27.83 12.33
CA SER A 18 -37.11 -26.81 12.46
C SER A 18 -35.88 -27.30 11.68
N MET A 19 -35.76 -26.90 10.41
CA MET A 19 -34.50 -27.02 9.69
C MET A 19 -33.45 -26.30 10.54
N GLY A 20 -32.61 -27.08 11.19
CA GLY A 20 -31.46 -26.56 11.94
C GLY A 20 -30.61 -25.75 10.99
N VAL A 21 -30.79 -24.46 10.99
CA VAL A 21 -29.93 -23.52 10.31
C VAL A 21 -28.58 -23.66 10.99
N ARG A 22 -27.72 -24.51 10.44
CA ARG A 22 -26.31 -24.61 10.88
C ARG A 22 -25.78 -23.20 10.81
N PRO A 23 -25.08 -22.71 11.84
CA PRO A 23 -24.67 -21.33 11.91
C PRO A 23 -23.73 -21.01 10.77
N ALA A 24 -24.27 -20.52 9.66
CA ALA A 24 -23.53 -20.00 8.52
C ALA A 24 -22.74 -18.73 8.89
N TRP A 25 -22.92 -18.24 10.14
CA TRP A 25 -22.27 -17.03 10.63
C TRP A 25 -20.73 -17.11 10.57
N ARG A 26 -20.15 -18.31 10.71
CA ARG A 26 -18.71 -18.50 10.58
C ARG A 26 -18.23 -18.13 9.18
N HIS A 27 -18.92 -18.58 8.15
CA HIS A 27 -18.59 -18.25 6.77
C HIS A 27 -18.84 -16.76 6.48
N ALA A 28 -19.90 -16.19 7.05
CA ALA A 28 -20.18 -14.76 6.96
C ALA A 28 -19.08 -13.91 7.63
N VAL A 29 -18.61 -14.32 8.81
CA VAL A 29 -17.51 -13.64 9.50
C VAL A 29 -16.20 -13.73 8.69
N TRP A 30 -15.86 -14.92 8.16
CA TRP A 30 -14.69 -15.06 7.31
C TRP A 30 -14.80 -14.24 6.03
N GLY A 31 -15.97 -14.20 5.39
CA GLY A 31 -16.23 -13.36 4.23
C GLY A 31 -16.09 -11.88 4.54
N ALA A 32 -16.63 -11.43 5.68
CA ALA A 32 -16.51 -10.06 6.13
C ALA A 32 -15.04 -9.68 6.43
N LEU A 33 -14.30 -10.54 7.12
CA LEU A 33 -12.88 -10.30 7.41
C LEU A 33 -12.05 -10.23 6.13
N LEU A 34 -12.23 -11.16 5.20
CA LEU A 34 -11.54 -11.14 3.91
C LEU A 34 -11.91 -9.92 3.09
N GLY A 35 -13.19 -9.58 3.02
CA GLY A 35 -13.65 -8.39 2.31
C GLY A 35 -13.09 -7.09 2.89
N THR A 36 -13.10 -6.96 4.20
CA THR A 36 -12.52 -5.80 4.90
C THR A 36 -11.00 -5.72 4.69
N SER A 37 -10.30 -6.84 4.81
CA SER A 37 -8.85 -6.87 4.57
C SER A 37 -8.51 -6.49 3.14
N MET A 38 -9.26 -6.99 2.17
CA MET A 38 -9.07 -6.63 0.76
C MET A 38 -9.34 -5.15 0.51
N ALA A 39 -10.41 -4.61 1.10
CA ALA A 39 -10.72 -3.19 1.00
C ALA A 39 -9.61 -2.31 1.62
N MET A 40 -9.08 -2.72 2.78
CA MET A 40 -7.95 -2.02 3.42
C MET A 40 -6.70 -2.02 2.52
N VAL A 41 -6.40 -3.13 1.85
CA VAL A 41 -5.26 -3.21 0.94
C VAL A 41 -5.47 -2.31 -0.28
N VAL A 42 -6.65 -2.36 -0.90
CA VAL A 42 -6.94 -1.56 -2.10
C VAL A 42 -6.92 -0.06 -1.81
N TRP A 43 -7.41 0.35 -0.63
CA TRP A 43 -7.51 1.75 -0.25
C TRP A 43 -6.51 2.18 0.81
N ALA A 44 -5.44 1.42 0.94
CA ALA A 44 -4.37 1.72 1.89
C ALA A 44 -3.85 3.16 1.70
N PRO A 45 -3.93 4.02 2.72
CA PRO A 45 -3.54 5.42 2.58
C PRO A 45 -2.03 5.57 2.45
N ALA A 46 -1.59 6.56 1.68
CA ALA A 46 -0.17 6.86 1.45
C ALA A 46 0.66 7.09 2.74
N ARG A 47 0.00 7.52 3.82
CA ARG A 47 0.65 7.71 5.13
C ARG A 47 1.26 6.43 5.70
N TRP A 48 0.72 5.25 5.37
CA TRP A 48 1.29 3.97 5.81
C TRP A 48 2.63 3.71 5.13
N LEU A 49 2.71 4.07 3.84
CA LEU A 49 3.98 3.99 3.11
C LEU A 49 5.00 5.00 3.68
N ALA A 50 4.57 6.23 3.95
CA ALA A 50 5.42 7.25 4.56
C ALA A 50 5.95 6.83 5.94
N TRP A 51 5.09 6.23 6.77
CA TRP A 51 5.49 5.68 8.07
C TRP A 51 6.49 4.53 7.90
N GLY A 52 6.22 3.57 7.00
CA GLY A 52 7.14 2.46 6.74
C GLY A 52 8.50 2.92 6.25
N VAL A 53 8.56 3.90 5.34
CA VAL A 53 9.82 4.49 4.87
C VAL A 53 10.57 5.17 6.02
N HIS A 54 9.87 5.91 6.87
CA HIS A 54 10.46 6.56 8.05
C HIS A 54 11.12 5.54 8.98
N GLU A 55 10.40 4.45 9.32
CA GLU A 55 10.93 3.40 10.20
C GLU A 55 12.13 2.67 9.60
N ILE A 56 12.04 2.24 8.34
CA ILE A 56 13.11 1.51 7.66
C ILE A 56 14.36 2.38 7.50
N SER A 57 14.17 3.68 7.23
CA SER A 57 15.28 4.63 7.05
C SER A 57 15.80 5.22 8.35
N GLN A 58 15.25 4.81 9.51
CA GLN A 58 15.60 5.39 10.82
C GLN A 58 15.47 6.92 10.83
N GLY A 59 14.42 7.43 10.19
CA GLY A 59 14.14 8.87 10.12
C GLY A 59 15.01 9.65 9.11
N GLN A 60 15.91 9.00 8.38
CA GLN A 60 16.75 9.68 7.37
C GLN A 60 15.94 10.15 6.17
N VAL A 61 14.92 9.40 5.79
CA VAL A 61 14.01 9.74 4.69
C VAL A 61 12.63 9.98 5.26
N GLN A 62 12.13 11.20 5.07
CA GLN A 62 10.82 11.59 5.54
C GLN A 62 9.95 12.01 4.36
N TRP A 63 8.76 11.46 4.31
CA TRP A 63 7.74 11.83 3.33
C TRP A 63 6.74 12.74 4.00
N LEU A 64 6.81 14.03 3.68
CA LEU A 64 5.94 15.05 4.23
C LEU A 64 4.70 15.23 3.36
N ASN A 65 3.55 15.47 4.00
CA ASN A 65 2.28 15.69 3.33
C ASN A 65 1.96 14.60 2.28
N PRO A 66 1.95 13.30 2.66
CA PRO A 66 1.64 12.24 1.74
C PRO A 66 0.17 12.31 1.32
N HIS A 67 -0.10 12.26 0.03
CA HIS A 67 -1.44 12.26 -0.58
C HIS A 67 -1.61 11.02 -1.44
N GLY A 68 -2.85 10.53 -1.51
CA GLY A 68 -3.20 9.36 -2.30
C GLY A 68 -3.13 8.06 -1.51
N THR A 69 -2.81 6.99 -2.18
CA THR A 69 -2.76 5.62 -1.65
C THR A 69 -1.34 5.05 -1.72
N VAL A 70 -1.16 3.86 -1.16
CA VAL A 70 0.08 3.09 -1.33
C VAL A 70 0.34 2.79 -2.81
N TRP A 71 -0.71 2.63 -3.61
CA TRP A 71 -0.62 2.29 -5.03
C TRP A 71 -0.25 3.46 -5.93
N GLN A 72 -0.74 4.65 -5.59
CA GLN A 72 -0.40 5.89 -6.30
C GLN A 72 -0.53 7.08 -5.37
N GLY A 73 0.44 7.96 -5.41
CA GLY A 73 0.41 9.12 -4.56
C GLY A 73 1.55 10.08 -4.82
N SER A 74 1.62 11.07 -3.96
CA SER A 74 2.70 12.05 -3.97
C SER A 74 3.03 12.52 -2.56
N ALA A 75 4.28 12.89 -2.34
CA ALA A 75 4.75 13.45 -1.08
C ALA A 75 5.90 14.43 -1.35
N GLN A 76 6.23 15.26 -0.37
CA GLN A 76 7.47 16.02 -0.37
C GLN A 76 8.55 15.16 0.29
N LEU A 77 9.68 15.02 -0.37
CA LEU A 77 10.80 14.25 0.13
C LEU A 77 11.69 15.18 0.95
N ARG A 78 11.96 14.79 2.19
CA ARG A 78 12.93 15.44 3.07
C ARG A 78 13.98 14.42 3.48
N LEU A 79 15.22 14.74 3.27
CA LEU A 79 16.36 13.97 3.71
C LEU A 79 16.93 14.63 4.98
N SER A 80 17.15 13.84 6.00
CA SER A 80 17.80 14.26 7.23
C SER A 80 18.84 13.21 7.62
N GLY A 81 19.95 13.64 8.20
CA GLY A 81 21.00 12.69 8.63
C GLY A 81 20.61 11.77 9.79
N GLY A 82 19.33 11.55 10.02
CA GLY A 82 18.76 10.80 11.13
C GLY A 82 18.20 11.70 12.23
N GLU A 83 17.73 11.08 13.31
CA GLU A 83 17.24 11.81 14.48
C GLU A 83 18.33 12.72 15.06
N GLY A 84 18.02 14.02 15.19
CA GLY A 84 18.95 15.03 15.72
C GLY A 84 19.82 15.72 14.67
N SER A 85 19.71 15.41 13.39
CA SER A 85 20.41 16.14 12.33
C SER A 85 19.88 17.58 12.23
N ARG A 86 20.81 18.54 12.18
CA ARG A 86 20.50 19.98 12.11
C ARG A 86 20.34 20.52 10.69
N ASP A 87 20.70 19.74 9.67
CA ASP A 87 20.72 20.17 8.27
C ASP A 87 19.79 19.31 7.38
N PRO A 88 18.47 19.35 7.62
CA PRO A 88 17.54 18.62 6.77
C PRO A 88 17.43 19.33 5.40
N GLN A 89 17.62 18.56 4.33
CA GLN A 89 17.40 19.03 2.97
C GLN A 89 16.06 18.55 2.45
N ALA A 90 15.24 19.48 1.98
CA ALA A 90 13.96 19.16 1.36
C ALA A 90 14.09 19.23 -0.17
N LEU A 91 13.58 18.23 -0.85
CA LEU A 91 13.49 18.25 -2.30
C LEU A 91 12.50 19.34 -2.73
N THR A 92 12.91 20.21 -3.65
CA THR A 92 12.02 21.21 -4.23
C THR A 92 11.03 20.50 -5.16
N GLY A 93 9.72 20.59 -4.86
CA GLY A 93 8.69 19.91 -5.61
C GLY A 93 8.16 18.65 -4.93
N ARG A 94 7.33 17.92 -5.64
CA ARG A 94 6.72 16.68 -5.14
C ARG A 94 7.36 15.47 -5.80
N PHE A 95 7.47 14.42 -5.01
CA PHE A 95 7.82 13.09 -5.45
C PHE A 95 6.53 12.30 -5.66
N HIS A 96 6.33 11.77 -6.84
CA HIS A 96 5.18 10.97 -7.23
C HIS A 96 5.59 9.52 -7.36
N TRP A 97 4.69 8.62 -6.97
CA TRP A 97 4.90 7.18 -7.15
C TRP A 97 3.65 6.51 -7.69
N THR A 98 3.88 5.43 -8.42
CA THR A 98 2.84 4.51 -8.89
C THR A 98 3.32 3.08 -8.68
N LEU A 99 2.53 2.27 -8.01
CA LEU A 99 2.76 0.86 -7.79
C LEU A 99 1.67 0.08 -8.50
N THR A 100 2.00 -0.61 -9.57
CA THR A 100 1.03 -1.33 -10.38
C THR A 100 1.32 -2.83 -10.29
N PRO A 101 0.42 -3.62 -9.70
CA PRO A 101 0.52 -5.07 -9.76
C PRO A 101 0.31 -5.53 -11.21
N THR A 102 1.13 -6.46 -11.65
CA THR A 102 1.03 -7.12 -12.96
C THR A 102 0.81 -8.61 -12.75
N LEU A 103 0.36 -9.33 -13.77
CA LEU A 103 0.12 -10.76 -13.66
C LEU A 103 1.35 -11.56 -13.19
N ASN A 104 2.54 -11.07 -13.52
CA ASN A 104 3.80 -11.75 -13.22
C ASN A 104 4.71 -10.95 -12.27
N GLY A 105 4.17 -9.97 -11.54
CA GLY A 105 5.02 -9.20 -10.61
C GLY A 105 4.48 -7.82 -10.29
N VAL A 106 5.37 -6.89 -10.05
CA VAL A 106 5.04 -5.52 -9.67
C VAL A 106 5.89 -4.54 -10.47
N ARG A 107 5.24 -3.48 -10.95
CA ARG A 107 5.90 -2.32 -11.55
C ARG A 107 5.83 -1.15 -10.58
N TRP A 108 6.98 -0.60 -10.25
CA TRP A 108 7.08 0.62 -9.46
C TRP A 108 7.62 1.74 -10.33
N GLY A 109 6.80 2.78 -10.53
CA GLY A 109 7.19 4.01 -11.21
C GLY A 109 7.37 5.14 -10.20
N TRP A 110 8.28 6.06 -10.49
CA TRP A 110 8.46 7.28 -9.71
C TRP A 110 8.86 8.46 -10.59
N GLN A 111 8.52 9.64 -10.13
CA GLN A 111 8.86 10.92 -10.77
C GLN A 111 9.05 11.99 -9.72
N ALA A 112 10.01 12.87 -9.92
CA ALA A 112 10.23 14.05 -9.10
C ALA A 112 10.09 15.31 -9.98
N ASP A 113 9.21 16.21 -9.60
CA ASP A 113 8.89 17.42 -10.38
C ASP A 113 10.12 18.31 -10.65
N CYS A 114 11.06 18.34 -9.68
CA CYS A 114 12.26 19.18 -9.80
C CYS A 114 13.25 18.69 -10.85
N CYS A 115 13.34 17.36 -10.99
CA CYS A 115 14.64 16.79 -11.36
C CYS A 115 14.50 15.70 -12.43
N MET A 116 13.28 15.30 -12.76
CA MET A 116 12.98 14.24 -13.72
C MET A 116 11.95 14.72 -14.74
N ALA A 117 12.35 14.80 -16.01
CA ALA A 117 11.43 15.15 -17.10
C ALA A 117 10.45 14.02 -17.40
N GLN A 118 10.83 12.78 -17.14
CA GLN A 118 10.04 11.57 -17.36
C GLN A 118 10.09 10.67 -16.14
N ALA A 119 9.04 9.89 -15.94
CA ALA A 119 8.98 8.92 -14.84
C ALA A 119 9.96 7.76 -15.09
N ALA A 120 10.76 7.45 -14.09
CA ALA A 120 11.53 6.21 -14.07
C ALA A 120 10.66 5.05 -13.56
N SER A 121 11.00 3.83 -13.92
CA SER A 121 10.28 2.66 -13.42
C SER A 121 11.19 1.45 -13.22
N VAL A 122 10.86 0.68 -12.20
CA VAL A 122 11.43 -0.65 -11.96
C VAL A 122 10.32 -1.67 -12.06
N GLN A 123 10.52 -2.69 -12.84
CA GLN A 123 9.61 -3.82 -12.95
C GLN A 123 10.30 -5.08 -12.42
N LEU A 124 9.72 -5.63 -11.36
CA LEU A 124 10.08 -6.95 -10.84
C LEU A 124 9.11 -7.97 -11.42
N SER A 125 9.61 -8.91 -12.20
CA SER A 125 8.82 -10.02 -12.76
C SER A 125 9.27 -11.32 -12.13
N LEU A 126 8.32 -12.07 -11.60
CA LEU A 126 8.51 -13.39 -10.99
C LEU A 126 8.01 -14.44 -11.99
N GLY A 127 8.93 -15.09 -12.70
CA GLY A 127 8.62 -16.24 -13.55
C GLY A 127 8.86 -17.55 -12.81
N TRP A 128 8.37 -18.66 -13.34
CA TRP A 128 8.64 -20.00 -12.82
C TRP A 128 10.17 -20.30 -12.91
N GLY A 129 10.87 -20.12 -11.79
CA GLY A 129 12.31 -20.36 -11.70
C GLY A 129 13.22 -19.22 -12.15
N THR A 130 12.70 -18.08 -12.61
CA THR A 130 13.49 -16.91 -13.00
C THR A 130 12.92 -15.64 -12.39
N GLN A 131 13.80 -14.85 -11.80
CA GLN A 131 13.49 -13.49 -11.35
C GLN A 131 14.13 -12.51 -12.34
N GLN A 132 13.34 -11.65 -12.91
CA GLN A 132 13.84 -10.61 -13.82
C GLN A 132 13.55 -9.25 -13.23
N LEU A 133 14.60 -8.46 -13.06
CA LEU A 133 14.51 -7.06 -12.69
C LEU A 133 14.78 -6.22 -13.94
N ARG A 134 13.77 -5.49 -14.39
CA ARG A 134 13.91 -4.54 -15.50
C ARG A 134 13.85 -3.13 -14.92
N VAL A 135 14.91 -2.39 -15.12
CA VAL A 135 14.99 -0.97 -14.75
C VAL A 135 14.88 -0.15 -16.03
N SER A 136 13.93 0.77 -16.06
CA SER A 136 13.80 1.77 -17.11
C SER A 136 14.07 3.12 -16.47
N ASP A 137 15.20 3.70 -16.77
CA ASP A 137 15.62 5.00 -16.29
C ASP A 137 15.72 5.99 -17.46
N HIS A 138 15.51 7.25 -17.14
CA HIS A 138 15.65 8.37 -18.04
C HIS A 138 16.62 9.37 -17.43
N ALA A 139 17.17 10.25 -18.26
CA ALA A 139 18.08 11.28 -17.79
C ALA A 139 17.44 12.09 -16.66
N SER A 140 18.04 12.04 -15.49
CA SER A 140 17.60 12.76 -14.30
C SER A 140 18.74 13.69 -13.84
N VAL A 141 18.35 14.87 -13.36
CA VAL A 141 19.32 15.88 -12.90
C VAL A 141 18.98 16.22 -11.45
N TRP A 142 19.78 15.74 -10.53
CA TRP A 142 19.53 15.92 -9.10
C TRP A 142 20.45 17.00 -8.52
N PRO A 143 19.95 17.89 -7.66
CA PRO A 143 20.80 18.82 -6.93
C PRO A 143 21.79 18.07 -6.05
N ALA A 144 23.08 18.34 -6.20
CA ALA A 144 24.12 17.70 -5.38
C ALA A 144 23.96 18.02 -3.88
N ALA A 145 23.32 19.14 -3.55
CA ALA A 145 22.97 19.51 -2.18
C ALA A 145 22.12 18.49 -1.43
N LEU A 146 21.39 17.58 -2.12
CA LEU A 146 20.65 16.50 -1.47
C LEU A 146 21.57 15.51 -0.74
N LEU A 147 22.81 15.36 -1.18
CA LEU A 147 23.78 14.48 -0.52
C LEU A 147 24.11 14.96 0.89
N THR A 148 24.13 16.28 1.11
CA THR A 148 24.41 16.83 2.45
C THR A 148 23.33 16.44 3.47
N GLY A 149 22.09 16.22 3.00
CA GLY A 149 20.97 15.75 3.83
C GLY A 149 21.08 14.29 4.29
N LEU A 150 22.02 13.50 3.75
CA LEU A 150 22.24 12.11 4.17
C LEU A 150 23.11 11.97 5.44
N GLY A 151 23.63 13.08 5.96
CA GLY A 151 24.48 13.06 7.15
C GLY A 151 25.96 12.74 6.85
N ALA A 152 26.74 12.39 7.90
CA ALA A 152 28.16 12.09 7.74
C ALA A 152 28.37 10.79 6.93
N PRO A 153 29.37 10.75 6.00
CA PRO A 153 30.39 11.79 5.73
C PRO A 153 29.95 12.85 4.71
N TRP A 154 28.75 12.76 4.14
CA TRP A 154 28.31 13.58 3.01
C TRP A 154 28.10 15.06 3.36
N ASN A 155 27.74 15.33 4.62
CA ASN A 155 27.56 16.72 5.11
C ASN A 155 28.85 17.51 5.24
N THR A 156 30.01 16.85 5.23
CA THR A 156 31.33 17.51 5.28
C THR A 156 31.84 17.87 3.89
N LEU A 157 31.23 17.30 2.85
CA LEU A 157 31.54 17.60 1.46
C LEU A 157 30.66 18.77 1.02
N GLN A 158 31.27 19.91 0.70
CA GLN A 158 30.59 21.02 0.06
C GLN A 158 30.28 20.63 -1.39
N THR A 159 29.20 19.84 -1.58
CA THR A 159 28.79 19.38 -2.89
C THR A 159 27.98 20.47 -3.57
N GLU A 160 28.58 21.14 -4.55
CA GLU A 160 27.92 22.08 -5.44
C GLU A 160 27.77 21.46 -6.83
N GLY A 161 26.64 21.77 -7.51
CA GLY A 161 26.41 21.30 -8.86
C GLY A 161 25.22 20.31 -8.99
N GLN A 162 25.23 19.53 -10.06
CA GLN A 162 24.17 18.61 -10.43
C GLN A 162 24.72 17.20 -10.65
N LEU A 163 24.00 16.22 -10.16
CA LEU A 163 24.25 14.80 -10.42
C LEU A 163 23.44 14.39 -11.66
N ARG A 164 24.07 13.72 -12.61
CA ARG A 164 23.46 13.18 -13.83
C ARG A 164 23.60 11.67 -13.87
#